data_8d183d3ec5ced4a9d0a9f205ad1631e1
#
_entry.id   8d183d3ec5ced4a9d0a9f205ad1631e1
#
_cell.length_a   1.000
_cell.length_b   1.000
_cell.length_c   1.000
_cell.angle_alpha   90.00
_cell.angle_beta   90.00
_cell.angle_gamma   90.00
#
_symmetry.space_group_name_H-M   'P 1'
#
loop_
_entity.id
_entity.type
_entity.pdbx_description
1 polymer ?
#
loop_
_entity_poly.entity_id
_entity_poly.type
_entity_poly.pdbx_seq_one_letter_code
_entity_poly.pdbx_strand_id
1 'polypeptide(L)'
;MQDILPIHFAPLQGYTEAFYRNAHAACFGGIDSYYTPFVRLEKDGFRNKDVREIAPESNQVPHLVPQLIAPSIEKAETILSLFIEKGYKEADINLGCPFPLLAKRHNGSGILPYPDEVKTLLGLTLKYPQISFSVKMRLGWDNPDECLQLAPILNDLPLRHITMHPRLGKQQYKGSVDLNGFDAFLNVCQHPLIYNGDINCPDDVHRIRQQFPALAGVMIGRGL
;
A
#
# COMPACT_ATOMS: atom_id res chain seq x y z
N MET A 1 28.47 -8.60 -3.58
CA MET A 1 27.12 -9.16 -3.87
C MET A 1 26.25 -8.00 -4.29
N GLN A 2 25.60 -8.04 -5.45
CA GLN A 2 24.60 -7.04 -5.76
C GLN A 2 23.46 -7.24 -4.77
N ASP A 3 23.16 -6.21 -3.95
CA ASP A 3 22.01 -6.26 -3.05
C ASP A 3 20.75 -6.48 -3.90
N ILE A 4 20.09 -7.61 -3.66
CA ILE A 4 18.84 -7.95 -4.34
C ILE A 4 17.78 -6.99 -3.83
N LEU A 5 17.18 -6.22 -4.74
CA LEU A 5 16.10 -5.29 -4.39
C LEU A 5 14.87 -6.09 -3.92
N PRO A 6 14.34 -5.84 -2.70
CA PRO A 6 13.15 -6.53 -2.22
C PRO A 6 11.96 -6.42 -3.17
N ILE A 7 11.25 -7.54 -3.37
CA ILE A 7 10.07 -7.62 -4.21
C ILE A 7 8.83 -7.89 -3.35
N HIS A 8 7.83 -7.03 -3.51
CA HIS A 8 6.58 -7.09 -2.76
C HIS A 8 5.42 -7.44 -3.70
N PHE A 9 4.52 -8.32 -3.24
CA PHE A 9 3.32 -8.70 -3.95
C PHE A 9 2.19 -7.71 -3.64
N ALA A 10 1.71 -6.97 -4.67
CA ALA A 10 0.74 -5.90 -4.48
C ALA A 10 -0.66 -6.39 -4.09
N PRO A 11 -1.38 -5.64 -3.22
CA PRO A 11 -2.77 -5.89 -2.92
C PRO A 11 -3.66 -5.44 -4.08
N LEU A 12 -4.31 -6.37 -4.76
CA LEU A 12 -5.29 -6.10 -5.82
C LEU A 12 -6.64 -6.71 -5.44
N GLN A 13 -7.61 -5.83 -5.13
CA GLN A 13 -8.95 -6.25 -4.71
C GLN A 13 -9.64 -7.11 -5.77
N GLY A 14 -10.04 -8.33 -5.42
CA GLY A 14 -10.67 -9.30 -6.30
C GLY A 14 -9.70 -10.09 -7.20
N TYR A 15 -8.39 -9.89 -7.07
CA TYR A 15 -7.38 -10.61 -7.85
C TYR A 15 -6.36 -11.33 -6.97
N THR A 16 -5.69 -10.63 -6.07
CA THR A 16 -4.63 -11.20 -5.22
C THR A 16 -5.18 -11.74 -3.90
N GLU A 17 -6.25 -12.54 -3.98
CA GLU A 17 -6.85 -13.23 -2.84
C GLU A 17 -5.95 -14.37 -2.32
N ALA A 18 -6.25 -14.89 -1.15
CA ALA A 18 -5.40 -15.87 -0.44
C ALA A 18 -5.00 -17.08 -1.32
N PHE A 19 -5.96 -17.63 -2.08
CA PHE A 19 -5.68 -18.77 -2.94
C PHE A 19 -4.65 -18.43 -4.04
N TYR A 20 -4.69 -17.21 -4.60
CA TYR A 20 -3.73 -16.79 -5.62
C TYR A 20 -2.36 -16.54 -5.00
N ARG A 21 -2.29 -15.85 -3.85
CA ARG A 21 -1.02 -15.65 -3.13
C ARG A 21 -0.35 -16.97 -2.77
N ASN A 22 -1.13 -17.94 -2.25
CA ASN A 22 -0.63 -19.27 -1.90
C ASN A 22 -0.10 -20.03 -3.13
N ALA A 23 -0.87 -20.03 -4.23
CA ALA A 23 -0.45 -20.67 -5.48
C ALA A 23 0.83 -20.03 -6.02
N HIS A 24 0.92 -18.69 -6.01
CA HIS A 24 2.12 -17.98 -6.45
C HIS A 24 3.34 -18.35 -5.58
N ALA A 25 3.18 -18.30 -4.26
CA ALA A 25 4.28 -18.64 -3.34
C ALA A 25 4.77 -20.08 -3.52
N ALA A 26 3.84 -21.02 -3.73
CA ALA A 26 4.17 -22.43 -3.93
C ALA A 26 4.84 -22.70 -5.30
N CYS A 27 4.44 -21.99 -6.36
CA CYS A 27 4.92 -22.27 -7.73
C CYS A 27 6.16 -21.46 -8.09
N PHE A 28 6.28 -20.21 -7.64
CA PHE A 28 7.32 -19.27 -8.09
C PHE A 28 8.25 -18.82 -6.95
N GLY A 29 7.71 -18.45 -5.80
CA GLY A 29 8.51 -17.89 -4.71
C GLY A 29 9.10 -16.51 -5.04
N GLY A 30 10.22 -16.16 -4.39
CA GLY A 30 10.99 -14.94 -4.70
C GLY A 30 10.33 -13.62 -4.28
N ILE A 31 9.29 -13.68 -3.47
CA ILE A 31 8.59 -12.52 -2.92
C ILE A 31 8.91 -12.36 -1.42
N ASP A 32 9.36 -11.17 -1.03
CA ASP A 32 9.71 -10.85 0.36
C ASP A 32 8.48 -10.59 1.23
N SER A 33 7.44 -9.96 0.68
CA SER A 33 6.20 -9.69 1.42
C SER A 33 4.98 -9.74 0.50
N TYR A 34 3.94 -10.41 0.96
CA TYR A 34 2.62 -10.46 0.33
C TYR A 34 1.67 -9.52 1.07
N TYR A 35 0.88 -8.73 0.34
CA TYR A 35 -0.11 -7.83 0.92
C TYR A 35 -1.52 -8.34 0.63
N THR A 36 -2.40 -8.27 1.63
CA THR A 36 -3.79 -8.68 1.42
C THR A 36 -4.57 -7.61 0.66
N PRO A 37 -5.59 -7.96 -0.13
CA PRO A 37 -6.63 -7.01 -0.46
C PRO A 37 -7.11 -6.29 0.81
N PHE A 38 -7.46 -5.00 0.69
CA PHE A 38 -7.78 -4.22 1.88
C PHE A 38 -9.02 -4.72 2.61
N VAL A 39 -8.94 -4.75 3.92
CA VAL A 39 -10.06 -4.95 4.83
C VAL A 39 -10.77 -3.61 5.05
N ARG A 40 -12.09 -3.61 5.03
CA ARG A 40 -12.93 -2.45 5.33
C ARG A 40 -14.06 -2.81 6.28
N LEU A 41 -14.45 -1.82 7.08
CA LEU A 41 -15.62 -1.92 7.96
C LEU A 41 -16.86 -1.39 7.23
N GLU A 42 -17.90 -2.21 7.12
CA GLU A 42 -19.23 -1.84 6.60
C GLU A 42 -20.18 -1.53 7.77
N LYS A 43 -21.47 -1.23 7.47
CA LYS A 43 -22.47 -0.93 8.51
C LYS A 43 -22.67 -2.10 9.46
N ASP A 44 -22.72 -3.31 8.91
CA ASP A 44 -23.05 -4.54 9.63
C ASP A 44 -21.79 -5.32 10.10
N GLY A 45 -20.60 -4.66 10.08
CA GLY A 45 -19.35 -5.26 10.50
C GLY A 45 -18.42 -5.61 9.34
N PHE A 46 -17.54 -6.60 9.55
CA PHE A 46 -16.58 -7.06 8.54
C PHE A 46 -17.23 -8.01 7.52
N ARG A 47 -16.82 -7.90 6.28
CA ARG A 47 -17.21 -8.89 5.26
C ARG A 47 -16.45 -10.20 5.51
N ASN A 48 -17.16 -11.32 5.45
CA ASN A 48 -16.56 -12.66 5.65
C ASN A 48 -15.36 -12.91 4.73
N LYS A 49 -15.42 -12.41 3.48
CA LYS A 49 -14.29 -12.54 2.56
C LYS A 49 -13.04 -11.79 3.03
N ASP A 50 -13.19 -10.57 3.59
CA ASP A 50 -12.07 -9.78 4.06
C ASP A 50 -11.42 -10.43 5.30
N VAL A 51 -12.25 -10.98 6.19
CA VAL A 51 -11.77 -11.75 7.36
C VAL A 51 -10.99 -12.99 6.93
N ARG A 52 -11.47 -13.70 5.90
CA ARG A 52 -10.76 -14.86 5.34
C ARG A 52 -9.41 -14.47 4.74
N GLU A 53 -9.31 -13.31 4.07
CA GLU A 53 -8.06 -12.86 3.45
C GLU A 53 -6.92 -12.62 4.45
N ILE A 54 -7.27 -12.33 5.71
CA ILE A 54 -6.32 -12.10 6.79
C ILE A 54 -6.28 -13.26 7.80
N ALA A 55 -7.00 -14.35 7.56
CA ALA A 55 -6.98 -15.51 8.45
C ALA A 55 -5.65 -16.27 8.29
N PRO A 56 -4.85 -16.48 9.36
CA PRO A 56 -3.57 -17.18 9.26
C PRO A 56 -3.68 -18.57 8.62
N GLU A 57 -4.74 -19.29 8.94
CA GLU A 57 -5.03 -20.63 8.41
C GLU A 57 -5.33 -20.64 6.90
N SER A 58 -5.73 -19.51 6.33
CA SER A 58 -6.00 -19.37 4.91
C SER A 58 -4.78 -18.94 4.09
N ASN A 59 -3.66 -18.60 4.75
CA ASN A 59 -2.49 -18.03 4.12
C ASN A 59 -1.24 -18.87 4.38
N GLN A 60 -0.60 -19.33 3.30
CA GLN A 60 0.61 -20.16 3.32
C GLN A 60 1.81 -19.43 2.71
N VAL A 61 1.82 -18.11 2.78
CA VAL A 61 2.90 -17.27 2.28
C VAL A 61 3.94 -17.00 3.37
N PRO A 62 5.22 -16.80 3.03
CA PRO A 62 6.28 -16.61 4.04
C PRO A 62 6.06 -15.38 4.93
N HIS A 63 5.58 -14.28 4.37
CA HIS A 63 5.34 -13.04 5.09
C HIS A 63 4.10 -12.34 4.53
N LEU A 64 3.08 -12.16 5.37
CA LEU A 64 1.81 -11.54 5.01
C LEU A 64 1.60 -10.25 5.79
N VAL A 65 1.31 -9.17 5.07
CA VAL A 65 0.98 -7.85 5.63
C VAL A 65 -0.49 -7.55 5.33
N PRO A 66 -1.36 -7.44 6.33
CA PRO A 66 -2.75 -7.06 6.12
C PRO A 66 -2.86 -5.58 5.77
N GLN A 67 -3.70 -5.26 4.80
CA GLN A 67 -3.97 -3.88 4.40
C GLN A 67 -5.35 -3.44 4.87
N LEU A 68 -5.47 -2.21 5.39
CA LEU A 68 -6.73 -1.59 5.76
C LEU A 68 -7.06 -0.40 4.85
N ILE A 69 -8.36 -0.11 4.70
CA ILE A 69 -8.88 1.14 4.16
C ILE A 69 -10.00 1.64 5.06
N ALA A 70 -9.94 2.90 5.48
CA ALA A 70 -10.93 3.48 6.39
C ALA A 70 -11.13 4.98 6.12
N PRO A 71 -12.37 5.49 6.28
CA PRO A 71 -12.70 6.91 6.15
C PRO A 71 -12.44 7.73 7.41
N SER A 72 -12.14 7.08 8.52
CA SER A 72 -11.87 7.74 9.79
C SER A 72 -10.96 6.90 10.68
N ILE A 73 -10.36 7.55 11.69
CA ILE A 73 -9.47 6.88 12.63
C ILE A 73 -10.20 5.80 13.45
N GLU A 74 -11.44 6.04 13.87
CA GLU A 74 -12.23 5.09 14.68
C GLU A 74 -12.48 3.79 13.91
N LYS A 75 -12.80 3.90 12.62
CA LYS A 75 -12.95 2.72 11.75
C LYS A 75 -11.63 2.02 11.50
N ALA A 76 -10.55 2.78 11.34
CA ALA A 76 -9.22 2.22 11.22
C ALA A 76 -8.80 1.46 12.49
N GLU A 77 -9.08 2.01 13.68
CA GLU A 77 -8.84 1.34 14.97
C GLU A 77 -9.62 0.04 15.11
N THR A 78 -10.88 0.02 14.67
CA THR A 78 -11.70 -1.21 14.67
C THR A 78 -11.09 -2.29 13.76
N ILE A 79 -10.61 -1.92 12.56
CA ILE A 79 -9.95 -2.86 11.64
C ILE A 79 -8.61 -3.31 12.22
N LEU A 80 -7.83 -2.39 12.78
CA LEU A 80 -6.54 -2.70 13.38
C LEU A 80 -6.68 -3.65 14.58
N SER A 81 -7.74 -3.50 15.40
CA SER A 81 -8.03 -4.41 16.50
C SER A 81 -8.22 -5.84 16.01
N LEU A 82 -8.90 -6.05 14.87
CA LEU A 82 -9.01 -7.36 14.24
C LEU A 82 -7.64 -7.90 13.78
N PHE A 83 -6.76 -7.05 13.25
CA PHE A 83 -5.40 -7.48 12.84
C PHE A 83 -4.59 -7.93 14.06
N ILE A 84 -4.65 -7.16 15.15
CA ILE A 84 -3.96 -7.47 16.42
C ILE A 84 -4.48 -8.78 17.01
N GLU A 85 -5.81 -9.00 17.03
CA GLU A 85 -6.45 -10.25 17.49
C GLU A 85 -5.94 -11.47 16.70
N LYS A 86 -5.71 -11.31 15.39
CA LYS A 86 -5.13 -12.35 14.52
C LYS A 86 -3.60 -12.48 14.63
N GLY A 87 -2.95 -11.70 15.50
CA GLY A 87 -1.52 -11.80 15.79
C GLY A 87 -0.60 -10.99 14.87
N TYR A 88 -1.15 -10.14 13.99
CA TYR A 88 -0.32 -9.30 13.12
C TYR A 88 0.43 -8.22 13.91
N LYS A 89 1.68 -7.99 13.51
CA LYS A 89 2.56 -6.93 14.04
C LYS A 89 2.84 -5.84 13.00
N GLU A 90 2.33 -6.01 11.82
CA GLU A 90 2.45 -5.07 10.70
C GLU A 90 1.07 -4.76 10.12
N ALA A 91 0.90 -3.56 9.60
CA ALA A 91 -0.31 -3.16 8.88
C ALA A 91 0.03 -2.15 7.79
N ASP A 92 -0.64 -2.27 6.65
CA ASP A 92 -0.51 -1.32 5.54
C ASP A 92 -1.78 -0.47 5.42
N ILE A 93 -1.63 0.85 5.28
CA ILE A 93 -2.75 1.79 5.15
C ILE A 93 -2.92 2.16 3.69
N ASN A 94 -4.11 1.89 3.13
CA ASN A 94 -4.41 2.18 1.74
C ASN A 94 -4.84 3.63 1.53
N LEU A 95 -3.98 4.42 0.91
CA LEU A 95 -4.26 5.77 0.38
C LEU A 95 -4.15 5.80 -1.16
N GLY A 96 -4.33 4.65 -1.83
CA GLY A 96 -4.10 4.53 -3.27
C GLY A 96 -5.26 3.94 -4.08
N CYS A 97 -6.30 3.39 -3.45
CA CYS A 97 -7.43 2.80 -4.17
C CYS A 97 -8.18 3.87 -4.97
N PRO A 98 -8.30 3.71 -6.32
CA PRO A 98 -8.92 4.71 -7.16
C PRO A 98 -10.42 4.49 -7.40
N PHE A 99 -11.05 3.54 -6.67
CA PHE A 99 -12.43 3.19 -6.91
C PHE A 99 -13.37 4.37 -6.61
N PRO A 100 -14.19 4.86 -7.58
CA PRO A 100 -14.89 6.12 -7.46
C PRO A 100 -15.84 6.24 -6.25
N LEU A 101 -16.51 5.13 -5.89
CA LEU A 101 -17.41 5.13 -4.72
C LEU A 101 -16.67 5.26 -3.38
N LEU A 102 -15.42 4.80 -3.32
CA LEU A 102 -14.57 4.99 -2.16
C LEU A 102 -13.98 6.40 -2.16
N ALA A 103 -13.45 6.84 -3.30
CA ALA A 103 -12.83 8.15 -3.45
C ALA A 103 -13.80 9.30 -3.12
N LYS A 104 -15.07 9.22 -3.52
CA LYS A 104 -16.12 10.19 -3.14
C LYS A 104 -16.36 10.31 -1.63
N ARG A 105 -15.89 9.34 -0.85
CA ARG A 105 -16.00 9.32 0.62
C ARG A 105 -14.64 9.54 1.28
N HIS A 106 -13.72 10.18 0.58
CA HIS A 106 -12.35 10.43 1.01
C HIS A 106 -11.61 9.15 1.47
N ASN A 107 -11.83 8.02 0.76
CA ASN A 107 -11.12 6.77 1.00
C ASN A 107 -10.11 6.47 -0.11
N GLY A 108 -9.04 5.77 0.22
CA GLY A 108 -7.99 5.42 -0.73
C GLY A 108 -7.36 6.68 -1.32
N SER A 109 -7.24 6.78 -2.66
CA SER A 109 -6.65 7.97 -3.28
C SER A 109 -7.53 9.23 -3.20
N GLY A 110 -8.82 9.08 -2.87
CA GLY A 110 -9.73 10.22 -2.70
C GLY A 110 -9.47 11.06 -1.45
N ILE A 111 -8.66 10.60 -0.50
CA ILE A 111 -8.28 11.39 0.69
C ILE A 111 -7.08 12.32 0.43
N LEU A 112 -6.28 12.04 -0.63
CA LEU A 112 -5.01 12.73 -0.85
C LEU A 112 -5.13 14.26 -1.00
N PRO A 113 -6.23 14.83 -1.57
CA PRO A 113 -6.45 16.28 -1.61
C PRO A 113 -6.73 16.92 -0.24
N TYR A 114 -6.82 16.14 0.85
CA TYR A 114 -7.24 16.62 2.18
C TYR A 114 -6.16 16.32 3.23
N PRO A 115 -5.07 17.13 3.32
CA PRO A 115 -3.95 16.87 4.22
C PRO A 115 -4.32 16.70 5.69
N ASP A 116 -5.29 17.49 6.19
CA ASP A 116 -5.74 17.39 7.58
C ASP A 116 -6.45 16.07 7.89
N GLU A 117 -7.24 15.56 6.93
CA GLU A 117 -7.88 14.24 7.06
C GLU A 117 -6.82 13.11 7.01
N VAL A 118 -5.82 13.22 6.12
CA VAL A 118 -4.69 12.29 6.07
C VAL A 118 -3.93 12.30 7.39
N LYS A 119 -3.60 13.48 7.94
CA LYS A 119 -2.93 13.62 9.22
C LYS A 119 -3.74 12.98 10.36
N THR A 120 -5.04 13.22 10.39
CA THR A 120 -5.94 12.63 11.38
C THR A 120 -5.98 11.12 11.30
N LEU A 121 -6.16 10.55 10.09
CA LEU A 121 -6.20 9.11 9.88
C LEU A 121 -4.86 8.45 10.24
N LEU A 122 -3.75 9.02 9.78
CA LEU A 122 -2.41 8.49 10.04
C LEU A 122 -1.95 8.68 11.49
N GLY A 123 -2.61 9.51 12.28
CA GLY A 123 -2.44 9.57 13.73
C GLY A 123 -2.61 8.22 14.43
N LEU A 124 -3.26 7.25 13.75
CA LEU A 124 -3.32 5.85 14.17
C LEU A 124 -1.92 5.26 14.45
N THR A 125 -0.92 5.62 13.66
CA THR A 125 0.45 5.09 13.78
C THR A 125 1.12 5.48 15.09
N LEU A 126 0.78 6.64 15.64
CA LEU A 126 1.28 7.11 16.92
C LEU A 126 0.57 6.47 18.11
N LYS A 127 -0.70 6.09 17.94
CA LYS A 127 -1.50 5.43 19.00
C LYS A 127 -1.11 3.97 19.22
N TYR A 128 -0.56 3.30 18.20
CA TYR A 128 -0.25 1.87 18.22
C TYR A 128 1.23 1.60 17.91
N PRO A 129 2.16 2.03 18.79
CA PRO A 129 3.61 1.91 18.55
C PRO A 129 4.11 0.45 18.48
N GLN A 130 3.29 -0.53 18.91
CA GLN A 130 3.60 -1.95 18.80
C GLN A 130 3.34 -2.52 17.38
N ILE A 131 2.72 -1.76 16.49
CA ILE A 131 2.45 -2.13 15.10
C ILE A 131 3.38 -1.35 14.18
N SER A 132 4.04 -2.06 13.27
CA SER A 132 4.88 -1.45 12.24
C SER A 132 4.01 -1.10 11.03
N PHE A 133 3.82 0.20 10.78
CA PHE A 133 2.94 0.67 9.72
C PHE A 133 3.68 0.98 8.43
N SER A 134 3.05 0.66 7.30
CA SER A 134 3.38 1.18 5.98
C SER A 134 2.18 1.87 5.35
N VAL A 135 2.43 2.67 4.32
CA VAL A 135 1.40 3.36 3.55
C VAL A 135 1.56 3.02 2.08
N LYS A 136 0.45 2.65 1.41
CA LYS A 136 0.42 2.50 -0.04
C LYS A 136 -0.42 3.62 -0.64
N MET A 137 0.21 4.50 -1.45
CA MET A 137 -0.43 5.70 -1.97
C MET A 137 -0.19 5.92 -3.47
N ARG A 138 -0.86 6.93 -4.01
CA ARG A 138 -0.63 7.51 -5.34
C ARG A 138 -0.04 8.90 -5.22
N LEU A 139 0.35 9.52 -6.35
CA LEU A 139 0.81 10.92 -6.38
C LEU A 139 -0.27 11.88 -5.89
N GLY A 140 -1.52 11.60 -6.24
CA GLY A 140 -2.66 12.40 -5.84
C GLY A 140 -3.96 11.81 -6.38
N TRP A 141 -5.08 12.49 -6.12
CA TRP A 141 -6.37 12.18 -6.74
C TRP A 141 -6.44 12.76 -8.16
N ASP A 142 -6.18 14.07 -8.33
CA ASP A 142 -6.19 14.75 -9.63
C ASP A 142 -5.04 15.72 -9.86
N ASN A 143 -4.21 15.99 -8.85
CA ASN A 143 -3.01 16.80 -8.95
C ASN A 143 -1.78 15.99 -8.45
N PRO A 144 -0.70 15.85 -9.24
CA PRO A 144 0.49 15.13 -8.81
C PRO A 144 1.21 15.78 -7.62
N ASP A 145 1.03 17.08 -7.38
CA ASP A 145 1.66 17.79 -6.26
C ASP A 145 1.01 17.51 -4.91
N GLU A 146 -0.13 16.79 -4.86
CA GLU A 146 -0.78 16.43 -3.60
C GLU A 146 0.13 15.59 -2.72
N CYS A 147 0.92 14.66 -3.28
CA CYS A 147 1.90 13.90 -2.51
C CYS A 147 2.99 14.77 -1.89
N LEU A 148 3.41 15.85 -2.57
CA LEU A 148 4.41 16.77 -2.04
C LEU A 148 3.86 17.57 -0.85
N GLN A 149 2.58 17.95 -0.88
CA GLN A 149 1.90 18.59 0.26
C GLN A 149 1.77 17.65 1.46
N LEU A 150 1.68 16.34 1.21
CA LEU A 150 1.60 15.32 2.26
C LEU A 150 2.98 14.93 2.83
N ALA A 151 4.07 15.16 2.10
CA ALA A 151 5.40 14.73 2.50
C ALA A 151 5.80 15.18 3.93
N PRO A 152 5.57 16.43 4.37
CA PRO A 152 5.89 16.83 5.75
C PRO A 152 5.11 16.02 6.80
N ILE A 153 3.81 15.75 6.55
CA ILE A 153 2.97 14.96 7.46
C ILE A 153 3.49 13.52 7.54
N LEU A 154 3.82 12.93 6.39
CA LEU A 154 4.32 11.55 6.31
C LEU A 154 5.67 11.42 7.02
N ASN A 155 6.58 12.37 6.81
CA ASN A 155 7.92 12.36 7.39
C ASN A 155 7.92 12.45 8.92
N ASP A 156 6.90 13.03 9.53
CA ASP A 156 6.75 13.14 10.98
C ASP A 156 6.20 11.85 11.65
N LEU A 157 5.85 10.82 10.86
CA LEU A 157 5.21 9.59 11.35
C LEU A 157 6.18 8.40 11.38
N PRO A 158 6.03 7.44 12.30
CA PRO A 158 6.89 6.26 12.40
C PRO A 158 6.52 5.19 11.34
N LEU A 159 6.66 5.51 10.06
CA LEU A 159 6.36 4.59 8.98
C LEU A 159 7.58 3.73 8.64
N ARG A 160 7.35 2.43 8.46
CA ARG A 160 8.37 1.48 8.01
C ARG A 160 8.82 1.79 6.57
N HIS A 161 7.88 2.09 5.70
CA HIS A 161 8.10 2.49 4.30
C HIS A 161 6.82 3.08 3.70
N ILE A 162 6.99 3.71 2.55
CA ILE A 162 5.88 4.17 1.71
C ILE A 162 5.97 3.46 0.37
N THR A 163 4.87 2.88 -0.11
CA THR A 163 4.76 2.35 -1.47
C THR A 163 4.03 3.37 -2.34
N MET A 164 4.73 3.91 -3.34
CA MET A 164 4.19 4.90 -4.27
C MET A 164 3.85 4.30 -5.62
N HIS A 165 2.57 4.45 -6.04
CA HIS A 165 2.14 4.20 -7.41
C HIS A 165 2.03 5.54 -8.13
N PRO A 166 2.97 5.90 -9.04
CA PRO A 166 3.03 7.23 -9.64
C PRO A 166 2.01 7.41 -10.77
N ARG A 167 0.79 7.36 -10.43
CA ARG A 167 -0.42 7.73 -11.19
C ARG A 167 -1.36 8.52 -10.31
N LEU A 168 -2.25 9.31 -10.92
CA LEU A 168 -3.37 9.95 -10.23
C LEU A 168 -4.50 8.95 -9.97
N GLY A 169 -5.31 9.19 -8.93
CA GLY A 169 -6.50 8.40 -8.65
C GLY A 169 -7.46 8.37 -9.82
N LYS A 170 -7.73 9.53 -10.43
CA LYS A 170 -8.61 9.66 -11.62
C LYS A 170 -8.13 8.87 -12.84
N GLN A 171 -6.83 8.64 -13.00
CA GLN A 171 -6.29 7.82 -14.09
C GLN A 171 -6.64 6.34 -13.93
N GLN A 172 -6.88 5.88 -12.70
CA GLN A 172 -7.01 4.47 -12.37
C GLN A 172 -5.75 3.68 -12.85
N TYR A 173 -5.89 2.94 -13.96
CA TYR A 173 -4.78 2.20 -14.59
C TYR A 173 -4.50 2.65 -16.03
N LYS A 174 -5.10 3.78 -16.45
CA LYS A 174 -4.94 4.31 -17.80
C LYS A 174 -3.72 5.25 -17.86
N GLY A 175 -3.16 5.38 -19.07
CA GLY A 175 -1.99 6.22 -19.32
C GLY A 175 -0.71 5.64 -18.71
N SER A 176 0.39 6.37 -18.86
CA SER A 176 1.69 6.01 -18.30
C SER A 176 1.79 6.42 -16.82
N VAL A 177 2.75 5.81 -16.11
CA VAL A 177 3.24 6.29 -14.81
C VAL A 177 3.99 7.62 -15.01
N ASP A 178 3.90 8.48 -14.00
CA ASP A 178 4.63 9.76 -13.94
C ASP A 178 5.92 9.58 -13.13
N LEU A 179 7.03 9.28 -13.83
CA LEU A 179 8.32 9.08 -13.18
C LEU A 179 8.92 10.40 -12.66
N ASN A 180 8.55 11.56 -13.24
CA ASN A 180 9.00 12.85 -12.74
C ASN A 180 8.33 13.19 -11.40
N GLY A 181 7.02 12.97 -11.29
CA GLY A 181 6.30 13.11 -10.03
C GLY A 181 6.80 12.12 -8.95
N PHE A 182 7.18 10.90 -9.35
CA PHE A 182 7.83 9.95 -8.45
C PHE A 182 9.18 10.46 -7.95
N ASP A 183 10.04 10.97 -8.84
CA ASP A 183 11.34 11.52 -8.49
C ASP A 183 11.21 12.74 -7.56
N ALA A 184 10.27 13.63 -7.86
CA ALA A 184 9.99 14.78 -7.00
C ALA A 184 9.60 14.35 -5.57
N PHE A 185 8.78 13.31 -5.42
CA PHE A 185 8.42 12.78 -4.11
C PHE A 185 9.60 12.06 -3.43
N LEU A 186 10.39 11.28 -4.18
CA LEU A 186 11.58 10.60 -3.66
C LEU A 186 12.57 11.59 -3.01
N ASN A 187 12.73 12.76 -3.61
CA ASN A 187 13.67 13.79 -3.12
C ASN A 187 13.22 14.46 -1.80
N VAL A 188 11.95 14.38 -1.43
CA VAL A 188 11.41 14.99 -0.19
C VAL A 188 10.98 13.96 0.86
N CYS A 189 10.80 12.71 0.47
CA CYS A 189 10.40 11.62 1.37
C CYS A 189 11.59 11.14 2.20
N GLN A 190 11.42 11.07 3.52
CA GLN A 190 12.46 10.60 4.46
C GLN A 190 12.33 9.11 4.79
N HIS A 191 11.26 8.45 4.35
CA HIS A 191 11.05 7.03 4.56
C HIS A 191 11.63 6.17 3.43
N PRO A 192 11.95 4.90 3.68
CA PRO A 192 12.24 3.95 2.62
C PRO A 192 11.09 3.93 1.62
N LEU A 193 11.39 4.12 0.32
CA LEU A 193 10.38 4.22 -0.72
C LEU A 193 10.39 2.97 -1.60
N ILE A 194 9.21 2.38 -1.79
CA ILE A 194 8.96 1.23 -2.68
C ILE A 194 8.22 1.74 -3.92
N TYR A 195 8.77 1.42 -5.09
CA TYR A 195 8.14 1.76 -6.37
C TYR A 195 7.08 0.72 -6.74
N ASN A 196 5.92 1.19 -7.22
CA ASN A 196 4.86 0.33 -7.75
C ASN A 196 4.28 0.94 -9.03
N GLY A 197 4.29 0.21 -10.12
CA GLY A 197 3.65 0.65 -11.38
C GLY A 197 4.34 0.09 -12.62
N ASP A 198 3.55 -0.51 -13.52
CA ASP A 198 3.96 -1.00 -14.84
C ASP A 198 5.26 -1.82 -14.85
N ILE A 199 5.48 -2.63 -13.82
CA ILE A 199 6.51 -3.66 -13.80
C ILE A 199 5.85 -4.94 -14.30
N ASN A 200 6.26 -5.43 -15.48
CA ASN A 200 5.69 -6.59 -16.17
C ASN A 200 6.74 -7.67 -16.48
N CYS A 201 8.01 -7.34 -16.40
CA CYS A 201 9.12 -8.27 -16.63
C CYS A 201 10.35 -7.89 -15.78
N PRO A 202 11.36 -8.77 -15.66
CA PRO A 202 12.58 -8.47 -14.90
C PRO A 202 13.34 -7.22 -15.39
N ASP A 203 13.31 -6.94 -16.69
CA ASP A 203 13.99 -5.77 -17.24
C ASP A 203 13.37 -4.45 -16.75
N ASP A 204 12.07 -4.45 -16.46
CA ASP A 204 11.42 -3.28 -15.84
C ASP A 204 11.97 -3.02 -14.43
N VAL A 205 12.23 -4.07 -13.66
CA VAL A 205 12.86 -3.95 -12.32
C VAL A 205 14.26 -3.37 -12.45
N HIS A 206 15.06 -3.88 -13.39
CA HIS A 206 16.41 -3.36 -13.64
C HIS A 206 16.41 -1.90 -14.05
N ARG A 207 15.51 -1.51 -14.96
CA ARG A 207 15.35 -0.13 -15.43
C ARG A 207 14.99 0.82 -14.29
N ILE A 208 14.00 0.46 -13.48
CA ILE A 208 13.56 1.26 -12.32
C ILE A 208 14.68 1.40 -11.29
N ARG A 209 15.40 0.31 -10.99
CA ARG A 209 16.55 0.34 -10.07
C ARG A 209 17.69 1.23 -10.57
N GLN A 210 17.98 1.19 -11.88
CA GLN A 210 19.01 2.05 -12.47
C GLN A 210 18.62 3.53 -12.42
N GLN A 211 17.34 3.83 -12.65
CA GLN A 211 16.84 5.19 -12.61
C GLN A 211 16.74 5.74 -11.18
N PHE A 212 16.39 4.89 -10.21
CA PHE A 212 16.19 5.26 -8.81
C PHE A 212 16.99 4.34 -7.86
N PRO A 213 18.31 4.54 -7.74
CA PRO A 213 19.18 3.63 -6.96
C PRO A 213 18.87 3.60 -5.46
N ALA A 214 18.21 4.65 -4.94
CA ALA A 214 17.86 4.78 -3.51
C ALA A 214 16.58 4.03 -3.10
N LEU A 215 15.93 3.31 -4.03
CA LEU A 215 14.73 2.55 -3.72
C LEU A 215 14.99 1.44 -2.69
N ALA A 216 14.07 1.31 -1.75
CA ALA A 216 14.05 0.24 -0.77
C ALA A 216 13.42 -1.07 -1.30
N GLY A 217 12.72 -1.02 -2.42
CA GLY A 217 12.07 -2.18 -3.02
C GLY A 217 11.20 -1.83 -4.22
N VAL A 218 10.62 -2.87 -4.82
CA VAL A 218 9.57 -2.74 -5.84
C VAL A 218 8.34 -3.54 -5.41
N MET A 219 7.15 -3.03 -5.74
CA MET A 219 5.91 -3.76 -5.55
C MET A 219 5.28 -4.06 -6.90
N ILE A 220 5.00 -5.34 -7.17
CA ILE A 220 4.50 -5.82 -8.45
C ILE A 220 3.04 -6.27 -8.28
N GLY A 221 2.17 -5.91 -9.20
CA GLY A 221 0.77 -6.30 -9.19
C GLY A 221 0.40 -7.11 -10.41
N ARG A 222 0.01 -6.44 -11.48
CA ARG A 222 -0.48 -7.09 -12.71
C ARG A 222 0.56 -7.91 -13.47
N GLY A 223 1.82 -7.74 -13.15
CA GLY A 223 2.93 -8.49 -13.77
C GLY A 223 3.31 -9.79 -13.05
N LEU A 224 2.58 -10.15 -11.97
CA LEU A 224 2.76 -11.41 -11.24
C LEU A 224 1.66 -12.40 -11.55
#